data_65dd2fe39999b71d5c87bff602155882
#
_entry.id   65dd2fe39999b71d5c87bff602155882
#
_cell.length_a   1.000
_cell.length_b   1.000
_cell.length_c   1.000
_cell.angle_alpha   90.00
_cell.angle_beta   90.00
_cell.angle_gamma   90.00
#
_symmetry.space_group_name_H-M   'P 1'
#
loop_
_entity.id
_entity.type
_entity.pdbx_description
1 polymer ?
#
loop_
_entity_poly.entity_id
_entity_poly.type
_entity_poly.pdbx_seq_one_letter_code
_entity_poly.pdbx_strand_id
1 'polypeptide(L)'
;MPASIDYEQTGDIEKGYRLLAQRMIIVDERLSDLERTMSNADKPPTQAWLVDFTKRFPWLTGFAGVRADGQVIGQQPPTPLKPVDYPALLKEDPKAPRALRGQVQNTPMGPEVFLATPLFDGDKPLGVVVCNFDMRGLVRLAPEPDELLIFTPDTILHSGKYDFSATPLASVNWAKTITSDSYGYVGNANAGFAWMVRYFADQPMIFATHVAGDFPLGQGFVGQFHKTEPAKQAAPEQEAAHASPEQPSQPEAEEGYSPDPFRYTR
;
A
#
# COMPACT_ATOMS: atom_id res chain seq x y z
N MET A 1 8.13 5.56 42.53
CA MET A 1 6.68 5.74 42.46
C MET A 1 6.14 4.75 41.43
N PRO A 2 5.27 3.80 41.77
CA PRO A 2 4.66 2.95 40.77
C PRO A 2 3.78 3.82 39.89
N ALA A 3 3.91 3.69 38.57
CA ALA A 3 3.03 4.34 37.62
C ALA A 3 1.60 3.85 37.87
N SER A 4 0.67 4.77 38.17
CA SER A 4 -0.75 4.44 38.26
C SER A 4 -1.22 4.00 36.87
N ILE A 5 -1.65 2.75 36.75
CA ILE A 5 -2.30 2.26 35.53
C ILE A 5 -3.68 2.90 35.52
N ASP A 6 -3.95 3.72 34.52
CA ASP A 6 -5.27 4.30 34.31
C ASP A 6 -6.18 3.24 33.69
N TYR A 7 -7.02 2.62 34.51
CA TYR A 7 -7.93 1.55 34.10
C TYR A 7 -9.01 2.02 33.11
N GLU A 8 -9.36 3.31 33.09
CA GLU A 8 -10.33 3.87 32.12
C GLU A 8 -9.72 3.93 30.72
N GLN A 9 -8.48 4.37 30.57
CA GLN A 9 -7.76 4.34 29.29
C GLN A 9 -7.58 2.91 28.78
N THR A 10 -7.29 1.95 29.66
CA THR A 10 -7.11 0.53 29.27
C THR A 10 -8.42 -0.04 28.72
N GLY A 11 -9.57 0.32 29.29
CA GLY A 11 -10.89 -0.13 28.83
C GLY A 11 -11.24 0.37 27.42
N ASP A 12 -10.89 1.61 27.08
CA ASP A 12 -11.16 2.18 25.77
C ASP A 12 -10.25 1.60 24.69
N ILE A 13 -8.99 1.34 25.00
CA ILE A 13 -8.05 0.68 24.09
C ILE A 13 -8.52 -0.76 23.81
N GLU A 14 -8.90 -1.52 24.82
CA GLU A 14 -9.43 -2.88 24.67
C GLU A 14 -10.72 -2.90 23.85
N LYS A 15 -11.60 -1.94 24.04
CA LYS A 15 -12.79 -1.74 23.21
C LYS A 15 -12.43 -1.48 21.74
N GLY A 16 -11.41 -0.66 21.51
CA GLY A 16 -10.90 -0.36 20.17
C GLY A 16 -10.42 -1.62 19.43
N TYR A 17 -9.66 -2.48 20.08
CA TYR A 17 -9.22 -3.75 19.47
C TYR A 17 -10.38 -4.71 19.20
N ARG A 18 -11.38 -4.75 20.08
CA ARG A 18 -12.58 -5.55 19.87
C ARG A 18 -13.38 -5.08 18.65
N LEU A 19 -13.53 -3.76 18.50
CA LEU A 19 -14.19 -3.15 17.34
C LEU A 19 -13.40 -3.46 16.06
N LEU A 20 -12.09 -3.30 16.07
CA LEU A 20 -11.24 -3.61 14.92
C LEU A 20 -11.39 -5.07 14.51
N ALA A 21 -11.31 -6.00 15.47
CA ALA A 21 -11.48 -7.42 15.21
C ALA A 21 -12.86 -7.75 14.60
N GLN A 22 -13.92 -7.14 15.10
CA GLN A 22 -15.28 -7.32 14.56
C GLN A 22 -15.41 -6.79 13.13
N ARG A 23 -14.81 -5.63 12.82
CA ARG A 23 -14.91 -4.98 11.51
C ARG A 23 -14.08 -5.67 10.44
N MET A 24 -12.91 -6.22 10.82
CA MET A 24 -11.99 -6.84 9.85
C MET A 24 -12.20 -8.34 9.63
N ILE A 25 -12.93 -9.05 10.50
CA ILE A 25 -12.96 -10.52 10.53
C ILE A 25 -13.33 -11.14 9.18
N ILE A 26 -14.32 -10.59 8.49
CA ILE A 26 -14.76 -11.11 7.18
C ILE A 26 -13.65 -10.92 6.13
N VAL A 27 -13.00 -9.75 6.13
CA VAL A 27 -11.90 -9.47 5.20
C VAL A 27 -10.73 -10.42 5.47
N ASP A 28 -10.36 -10.59 6.75
CA ASP A 28 -9.29 -11.49 7.16
C ASP A 28 -9.57 -12.95 6.80
N GLU A 29 -10.79 -13.44 7.04
CA GLU A 29 -11.22 -14.79 6.66
C GLU A 29 -11.12 -15.00 5.13
N ARG A 30 -11.55 -14.03 4.32
CA ARG A 30 -11.49 -14.11 2.87
C ARG A 30 -10.07 -14.10 2.34
N LEU A 31 -9.20 -13.26 2.91
CA LEU A 31 -7.78 -13.24 2.57
C LEU A 31 -7.11 -14.57 2.95
N SER A 32 -7.37 -15.09 4.15
CA SER A 32 -6.84 -16.37 4.64
C SER A 32 -7.32 -17.56 3.78
N ASP A 33 -8.57 -17.54 3.33
CA ASP A 33 -9.12 -18.57 2.47
C ASP A 33 -8.48 -18.54 1.06
N LEU A 34 -8.23 -17.33 0.53
CA LEU A 34 -7.50 -17.16 -0.72
C LEU A 34 -6.06 -17.66 -0.62
N GLU A 35 -5.31 -17.27 0.42
CA GLU A 35 -3.94 -17.73 0.67
C GLU A 35 -3.86 -19.25 0.74
N ARG A 36 -4.76 -19.88 1.51
CA ARG A 36 -4.83 -21.34 1.63
C ARG A 36 -5.11 -22.01 0.30
N THR A 37 -6.02 -21.44 -0.50
CA THR A 37 -6.38 -22.01 -1.81
C THR A 37 -5.22 -21.88 -2.79
N MET A 38 -4.52 -20.75 -2.78
CA MET A 38 -3.36 -20.50 -3.63
C MET A 38 -2.13 -21.31 -3.19
N SER A 39 -1.92 -21.52 -1.88
CA SER A 39 -0.83 -22.36 -1.35
C SER A 39 -0.91 -23.82 -1.81
N ASN A 40 -2.10 -24.31 -2.14
CA ASN A 40 -2.33 -25.67 -2.61
C ASN A 40 -2.22 -25.81 -4.15
N ALA A 41 -1.94 -24.71 -4.85
CA ALA A 41 -1.79 -24.70 -6.31
C ALA A 41 -0.35 -25.12 -6.71
N ASP A 42 0.03 -26.37 -6.46
CA ASP A 42 1.35 -26.92 -6.78
C ASP A 42 1.52 -27.31 -8.26
N LYS A 43 0.46 -27.27 -9.04
CA LYS A 43 0.41 -27.58 -10.47
C LYS A 43 -0.29 -26.49 -11.24
N PRO A 44 0.02 -26.34 -12.55
CA PRO A 44 -0.71 -25.42 -13.42
C PRO A 44 -2.22 -25.69 -13.32
N PRO A 45 -3.03 -24.65 -13.05
CA PRO A 45 -4.46 -24.81 -12.83
C PRO A 45 -5.17 -25.28 -14.10
N THR A 46 -6.13 -26.19 -13.93
CA THR A 46 -7.01 -26.60 -15.03
C THR A 46 -8.14 -25.59 -15.24
N GLN A 47 -8.78 -25.63 -16.42
CA GLN A 47 -9.95 -24.76 -16.70
C GLN A 47 -11.08 -25.01 -15.68
N ALA A 48 -11.34 -26.26 -15.29
CA ALA A 48 -12.35 -26.59 -14.28
C ALA A 48 -12.01 -25.95 -12.93
N TRP A 49 -10.77 -26.07 -12.49
CA TRP A 49 -10.29 -25.43 -11.26
C TRP A 49 -10.48 -23.90 -11.31
N LEU A 50 -10.16 -23.27 -12.45
CA LEU A 50 -10.30 -21.82 -12.60
C LEU A 50 -11.77 -21.37 -12.50
N VAL A 51 -12.70 -22.13 -13.08
CA VAL A 51 -14.14 -21.87 -12.96
C VAL A 51 -14.61 -21.92 -11.51
N ASP A 52 -14.18 -22.93 -10.76
CA ASP A 52 -14.56 -23.07 -9.36
C ASP A 52 -13.88 -22.02 -8.48
N PHE A 53 -12.62 -21.67 -8.77
CA PHE A 53 -11.87 -20.62 -8.10
C PHE A 53 -12.54 -19.26 -8.25
N THR A 54 -12.93 -18.86 -9.46
CA THR A 54 -13.60 -17.58 -9.71
C THR A 54 -15.00 -17.51 -9.08
N LYS A 55 -15.72 -18.61 -8.99
CA LYS A 55 -16.99 -18.68 -8.24
C LYS A 55 -16.80 -18.50 -6.74
N ARG A 56 -15.73 -19.07 -6.19
CA ARG A 56 -15.41 -19.00 -4.77
C ARG A 56 -14.94 -17.60 -4.34
N PHE A 57 -14.21 -16.92 -5.22
CA PHE A 57 -13.64 -15.59 -4.98
C PHE A 57 -14.15 -14.54 -5.98
N PRO A 58 -15.46 -14.21 -5.96
CA PRO A 58 -16.07 -13.32 -6.96
C PRO A 58 -15.60 -11.85 -6.85
N TRP A 59 -14.87 -11.51 -5.79
CA TRP A 59 -14.27 -10.20 -5.56
C TRP A 59 -12.89 -10.03 -6.21
N LEU A 60 -12.32 -11.10 -6.78
CA LEU A 60 -11.10 -11.00 -7.57
C LEU A 60 -11.35 -10.24 -8.88
N THR A 61 -10.38 -9.45 -9.27
CA THR A 61 -10.40 -8.67 -10.52
C THR A 61 -9.64 -9.35 -11.66
N GLY A 62 -8.75 -10.30 -11.32
CA GLY A 62 -8.00 -11.00 -12.33
C GLY A 62 -7.28 -12.25 -11.83
N PHE A 63 -6.87 -13.05 -12.82
CA PHE A 63 -6.08 -14.26 -12.66
C PHE A 63 -5.19 -14.44 -13.88
N ALA A 64 -3.93 -14.84 -13.68
CA ALA A 64 -3.00 -15.07 -14.77
C ALA A 64 -2.01 -16.19 -14.46
N GLY A 65 -1.58 -16.89 -15.50
CA GLY A 65 -0.41 -17.75 -15.49
C GLY A 65 0.74 -17.06 -16.22
N VAL A 66 1.89 -16.92 -15.57
CA VAL A 66 3.06 -16.22 -16.10
C VAL A 66 4.26 -17.16 -16.02
N ARG A 67 4.96 -17.36 -17.16
CA ARG A 67 6.19 -18.15 -17.22
C ARG A 67 7.35 -17.46 -16.53
N ALA A 68 8.39 -18.22 -16.21
CA ALA A 68 9.62 -17.69 -15.62
C ALA A 68 10.32 -16.64 -16.48
N ASP A 69 10.09 -16.63 -17.80
CA ASP A 69 10.60 -15.64 -18.75
C ASP A 69 9.71 -14.37 -18.84
N GLY A 70 8.63 -14.30 -18.08
CA GLY A 70 7.69 -13.17 -18.06
C GLY A 70 6.55 -13.29 -19.08
N GLN A 71 6.51 -14.35 -19.90
CA GLN A 71 5.43 -14.54 -20.85
C GLN A 71 4.13 -14.92 -20.14
N VAL A 72 3.05 -14.16 -20.39
CA VAL A 72 1.69 -14.52 -19.94
C VAL A 72 1.16 -15.64 -20.83
N ILE A 73 0.87 -16.80 -20.24
CA ILE A 73 0.36 -17.99 -20.94
C ILE A 73 -1.16 -18.09 -20.93
N GLY A 74 -1.80 -17.33 -20.05
CA GLY A 74 -3.24 -17.23 -19.94
C GLY A 74 -3.63 -16.22 -18.89
N GLN A 75 -4.72 -15.50 -19.12
CA GLN A 75 -5.25 -14.54 -18.16
C GLN A 75 -6.77 -14.41 -18.26
N GLN A 76 -7.39 -14.07 -17.16
CA GLN A 76 -8.82 -13.82 -17.03
C GLN A 76 -9.03 -12.57 -16.15
N PRO A 77 -9.71 -11.52 -16.63
CA PRO A 77 -10.22 -11.35 -18.00
C PRO A 77 -9.07 -11.26 -19.05
N PRO A 78 -9.35 -11.50 -20.33
CA PRO A 78 -8.34 -11.42 -21.40
C PRO A 78 -7.62 -10.08 -21.48
N THR A 79 -8.32 -9.01 -21.09
CA THR A 79 -7.76 -7.66 -20.94
C THR A 79 -7.98 -7.22 -19.50
N PRO A 80 -6.91 -7.09 -18.70
CA PRO A 80 -7.01 -6.58 -17.33
C PRO A 80 -7.56 -5.16 -17.31
N LEU A 81 -8.38 -4.83 -16.31
CA LEU A 81 -8.89 -3.46 -16.12
C LEU A 81 -7.77 -2.49 -15.74
N LYS A 82 -6.80 -2.95 -14.96
CA LYS A 82 -5.65 -2.18 -14.52
C LYS A 82 -4.38 -2.75 -15.17
N PRO A 83 -3.39 -1.91 -15.53
CA PRO A 83 -2.10 -2.40 -15.99
C PRO A 83 -1.43 -3.24 -14.91
N VAL A 84 -0.79 -4.34 -15.31
CA VAL A 84 -0.12 -5.29 -14.41
C VAL A 84 1.35 -5.40 -14.78
N ASP A 85 2.23 -5.21 -13.81
CA ASP A 85 3.67 -5.50 -13.92
C ASP A 85 3.94 -6.95 -13.48
N TYR A 86 3.79 -7.89 -14.40
CA TYR A 86 4.05 -9.31 -14.15
C TYR A 86 5.52 -9.62 -13.82
N PRO A 87 6.54 -9.03 -14.48
CA PRO A 87 7.95 -9.20 -14.10
C PRO A 87 8.25 -8.93 -12.64
N ALA A 88 7.58 -7.95 -12.01
CA ALA A 88 7.76 -7.67 -10.59
C ALA A 88 7.32 -8.84 -9.69
N LEU A 89 6.31 -9.62 -10.12
CA LEU A 89 5.77 -10.78 -9.39
C LEU A 89 6.63 -12.04 -9.52
N LEU A 90 7.57 -12.06 -10.47
CA LEU A 90 8.49 -13.18 -10.69
C LEU A 90 9.72 -13.15 -9.77
N LYS A 91 9.96 -12.03 -9.06
CA LYS A 91 11.12 -11.90 -8.16
C LYS A 91 11.03 -12.94 -7.06
N GLU A 92 12.06 -13.78 -6.97
CA GLU A 92 12.14 -14.85 -5.96
C GLU A 92 12.79 -14.36 -4.67
N ASP A 93 12.28 -14.84 -3.52
CA ASP A 93 13.06 -14.84 -2.29
C ASP A 93 13.96 -16.09 -2.30
N PRO A 94 15.30 -15.93 -2.33
CA PRO A 94 16.22 -17.07 -2.31
C PRO A 94 16.08 -17.95 -1.08
N LYS A 95 15.55 -17.40 0.02
CA LYS A 95 15.37 -18.14 1.29
C LYS A 95 14.06 -18.93 1.31
N ALA A 96 13.07 -18.51 0.53
CA ALA A 96 11.74 -19.13 0.49
C ALA A 96 11.18 -19.14 -0.95
N PRO A 97 11.83 -19.82 -1.91
CA PRO A 97 11.49 -19.72 -3.33
C PRO A 97 10.08 -20.24 -3.66
N ARG A 98 9.53 -21.11 -2.81
CA ARG A 98 8.19 -21.71 -2.97
C ARG A 98 7.10 -21.00 -2.17
N ALA A 99 7.45 -19.96 -1.39
CA ALA A 99 6.46 -19.23 -0.60
C ALA A 99 5.54 -18.40 -1.50
N LEU A 100 4.31 -18.21 -1.02
CA LEU A 100 3.41 -17.21 -1.58
C LEU A 100 4.05 -15.83 -1.50
N ARG A 101 3.76 -15.00 -2.48
CA ARG A 101 4.24 -13.60 -2.55
C ARG A 101 3.06 -12.66 -2.66
N GLY A 102 3.01 -11.71 -1.74
CA GLY A 102 2.07 -10.60 -1.78
C GLY A 102 2.73 -9.38 -2.40
N GLN A 103 1.98 -8.62 -3.18
CA GLN A 103 2.46 -7.35 -3.72
C GLN A 103 1.31 -6.36 -3.88
N VAL A 104 1.60 -5.08 -3.69
CA VAL A 104 0.70 -3.99 -4.07
C VAL A 104 1.32 -3.21 -5.22
N GLN A 105 0.57 -3.02 -6.30
CA GLN A 105 0.98 -2.20 -7.43
C GLN A 105 0.06 -0.98 -7.53
N ASN A 106 0.64 0.20 -7.59
CA ASN A 106 -0.11 1.44 -7.79
C ASN A 106 -0.38 1.65 -9.28
N THR A 107 -1.64 1.89 -9.62
CA THR A 107 -2.08 2.16 -10.99
C THR A 107 -2.84 3.48 -11.06
N PRO A 108 -3.03 4.08 -12.26
CA PRO A 108 -3.85 5.29 -12.41
C PRO A 108 -5.30 5.14 -11.92
N MET A 109 -5.81 3.90 -11.83
CA MET A 109 -7.16 3.59 -11.34
C MET A 109 -7.18 3.16 -9.86
N GLY A 110 -6.09 3.40 -9.14
CA GLY A 110 -5.88 3.00 -7.75
C GLY A 110 -5.06 1.72 -7.60
N PRO A 111 -4.67 1.40 -6.37
CA PRO A 111 -3.84 0.24 -6.08
C PRO A 111 -4.55 -1.08 -6.41
N GLU A 112 -3.75 -2.07 -6.75
CA GLU A 112 -4.19 -3.45 -6.95
C GLU A 112 -3.32 -4.36 -6.09
N VAL A 113 -3.94 -5.32 -5.42
CA VAL A 113 -3.28 -6.30 -4.57
C VAL A 113 -3.11 -7.59 -5.33
N PHE A 114 -1.92 -8.16 -5.30
CA PHE A 114 -1.54 -9.39 -5.99
C PHE A 114 -1.13 -10.46 -4.99
N LEU A 115 -1.50 -11.71 -5.32
CA LEU A 115 -1.00 -12.90 -4.66
C LEU A 115 -0.46 -13.84 -5.74
N ALA A 116 0.82 -14.17 -5.66
CA ALA A 116 1.51 -15.03 -6.61
C ALA A 116 1.95 -16.34 -5.93
N THR A 117 1.65 -17.45 -6.59
CA THR A 117 2.09 -18.81 -6.21
C THR A 117 3.15 -19.26 -7.19
N PRO A 118 4.40 -19.46 -6.75
CA PRO A 118 5.44 -20.04 -7.59
C PRO A 118 5.13 -21.48 -7.99
N LEU A 119 5.33 -21.83 -9.25
CA LEU A 119 5.20 -23.18 -9.78
C LEU A 119 6.56 -23.74 -10.11
N PHE A 120 6.78 -25.02 -9.79
CA PHE A 120 8.02 -25.73 -10.01
C PHE A 120 7.79 -27.09 -10.68
N ASP A 121 8.77 -27.51 -11.47
CA ASP A 121 8.95 -28.90 -11.91
C ASP A 121 10.24 -29.43 -11.27
N GLY A 122 10.10 -30.22 -10.20
CA GLY A 122 11.22 -30.52 -9.30
C GLY A 122 11.78 -29.22 -8.70
N ASP A 123 13.05 -28.90 -8.98
CA ASP A 123 13.72 -27.67 -8.52
C ASP A 123 13.74 -26.56 -9.58
N LYS A 124 13.18 -26.84 -10.76
CA LYS A 124 13.17 -25.87 -11.86
C LYS A 124 11.92 -24.97 -11.75
N PRO A 125 12.08 -23.63 -11.66
CA PRO A 125 10.95 -22.74 -11.68
C PRO A 125 10.27 -22.75 -13.07
N LEU A 126 8.95 -22.94 -13.08
CA LEU A 126 8.12 -22.87 -14.28
C LEU A 126 7.56 -21.45 -14.51
N GLY A 127 7.33 -20.72 -13.42
CA GLY A 127 6.70 -19.41 -13.40
C GLY A 127 5.84 -19.22 -12.16
N VAL A 128 4.81 -18.41 -12.29
CA VAL A 128 3.86 -18.11 -11.20
C VAL A 128 2.43 -18.17 -11.69
N VAL A 129 1.54 -18.57 -10.78
CA VAL A 129 0.10 -18.33 -10.91
C VAL A 129 -0.23 -17.12 -10.06
N VAL A 130 -0.93 -16.16 -10.62
CA VAL A 130 -1.23 -14.88 -9.99
C VAL A 130 -2.73 -14.67 -9.93
N CYS A 131 -3.24 -14.24 -8.79
CA CYS A 131 -4.55 -13.61 -8.71
C CYS A 131 -4.41 -12.19 -8.18
N ASN A 132 -5.35 -11.32 -8.53
CA ASN A 132 -5.33 -9.93 -8.10
C ASN A 132 -6.74 -9.41 -7.79
N PHE A 133 -6.77 -8.37 -6.97
CA PHE A 133 -8.01 -7.72 -6.56
C PHE A 133 -7.80 -6.28 -6.14
N ASP A 134 -8.88 -5.51 -6.26
CA ASP A 134 -9.00 -4.20 -5.64
C ASP A 134 -9.56 -4.37 -4.21
N MET A 135 -8.84 -3.87 -3.21
CA MET A 135 -9.26 -3.99 -1.82
C MET A 135 -10.66 -3.44 -1.58
N ARG A 136 -11.06 -2.40 -2.32
CA ARG A 136 -12.41 -1.80 -2.23
C ARG A 136 -13.52 -2.81 -2.55
N GLY A 137 -13.24 -3.76 -3.46
CA GLY A 137 -14.17 -4.86 -3.77
C GLY A 137 -14.35 -5.83 -2.61
N LEU A 138 -13.27 -6.19 -1.95
CA LEU A 138 -13.28 -7.11 -0.81
C LEU A 138 -13.90 -6.49 0.45
N VAL A 139 -13.54 -5.24 0.75
CA VAL A 139 -14.01 -4.55 1.97
C VAL A 139 -15.54 -4.38 2.00
N ARG A 140 -16.21 -4.33 0.85
CA ARG A 140 -17.69 -4.31 0.79
C ARG A 140 -18.37 -5.49 1.48
N LEU A 141 -17.64 -6.56 1.75
CA LEU A 141 -18.12 -7.72 2.49
C LEU A 141 -18.03 -7.53 4.02
N ALA A 142 -17.28 -6.52 4.48
CA ALA A 142 -17.18 -6.20 5.90
C ALA A 142 -18.50 -5.67 6.47
N PRO A 143 -18.78 -5.88 7.77
CA PRO A 143 -20.00 -5.38 8.39
C PRO A 143 -20.15 -3.85 8.35
N GLU A 144 -19.04 -3.15 8.56
CA GLU A 144 -18.96 -1.68 8.61
C GLU A 144 -17.79 -1.20 7.75
N PRO A 145 -17.89 -1.28 6.39
CA PRO A 145 -16.79 -0.99 5.50
C PRO A 145 -16.26 0.44 5.63
N ASP A 146 -17.13 1.40 5.90
CA ASP A 146 -16.77 2.82 6.02
C ASP A 146 -15.98 3.14 7.31
N GLU A 147 -16.02 2.26 8.30
CA GLU A 147 -15.29 2.39 9.56
C GLU A 147 -13.91 1.70 9.53
N LEU A 148 -13.61 0.96 8.47
CA LEU A 148 -12.37 0.22 8.32
C LEU A 148 -11.41 0.95 7.38
N LEU A 149 -10.16 1.12 7.82
CA LEU A 149 -9.06 1.61 6.99
C LEU A 149 -8.09 0.47 6.77
N ILE A 150 -7.62 0.31 5.54
CA ILE A 150 -6.63 -0.70 5.16
C ILE A 150 -5.56 -0.05 4.29
N PHE A 151 -4.31 -0.19 4.69
CA PHE A 151 -3.19 0.42 3.99
C PHE A 151 -1.90 -0.40 4.20
N THR A 152 -0.91 -0.18 3.35
CA THR A 152 0.47 -0.63 3.52
C THR A 152 1.30 0.52 4.10
N PRO A 153 2.59 0.35 4.42
CA PRO A 153 3.43 1.44 4.90
C PRO A 153 3.46 2.70 4.01
N ASP A 154 3.09 2.58 2.74
CA ASP A 154 3.21 3.63 1.72
C ASP A 154 1.97 3.83 0.84
N THR A 155 0.98 2.94 0.92
CA THR A 155 -0.17 2.95 -0.01
C THR A 155 -1.49 2.72 0.73
N ILE A 156 -2.45 3.62 0.54
CA ILE A 156 -3.81 3.48 1.04
C ILE A 156 -4.59 2.57 0.09
N LEU A 157 -5.07 1.43 0.60
CA LEU A 157 -5.90 0.47 -0.13
C LEU A 157 -7.39 0.75 0.06
N HIS A 158 -7.76 1.24 1.24
CA HIS A 158 -9.12 1.65 1.61
C HIS A 158 -9.05 2.63 2.77
N SER A 159 -9.63 3.82 2.62
CA SER A 159 -9.60 4.89 3.63
C SER A 159 -10.89 4.95 4.48
N GLY A 160 -11.85 4.05 4.23
CA GLY A 160 -13.17 4.17 4.83
C GLY A 160 -13.84 5.50 4.46
N LYS A 161 -14.53 6.08 5.42
CA LYS A 161 -15.15 7.41 5.29
C LYS A 161 -14.22 8.58 5.62
N TYR A 162 -12.99 8.33 6.04
CA TYR A 162 -12.10 9.36 6.58
C TYR A 162 -11.17 9.95 5.52
N ASP A 163 -10.84 11.23 5.68
CA ASP A 163 -9.67 11.80 5.04
C ASP A 163 -8.43 11.30 5.78
N PHE A 164 -7.75 10.30 5.21
CA PHE A 164 -6.58 9.67 5.81
C PHE A 164 -5.51 10.70 6.18
N SER A 165 -5.30 11.72 5.35
CA SER A 165 -4.27 12.75 5.56
C SER A 165 -4.54 13.62 6.79
N ALA A 166 -5.80 13.73 7.19
CA ALA A 166 -6.23 14.48 8.37
C ALA A 166 -6.31 13.61 9.65
N THR A 167 -5.99 12.31 9.53
CA THR A 167 -5.94 11.41 10.70
C THR A 167 -4.54 11.33 11.30
N PRO A 168 -4.41 10.97 12.58
CA PRO A 168 -3.09 10.75 13.19
C PRO A 168 -2.33 9.58 12.54
N LEU A 169 -2.99 8.68 11.81
CA LEU A 169 -2.37 7.56 11.09
C LEU A 169 -1.37 8.05 10.02
N ALA A 170 -1.64 9.19 9.36
CA ALA A 170 -0.78 9.75 8.32
C ALA A 170 0.59 10.21 8.84
N SER A 171 0.69 10.54 10.12
CA SER A 171 1.95 11.01 10.74
C SER A 171 2.88 9.88 11.19
N VAL A 172 2.41 8.63 11.23
CA VAL A 172 3.16 7.48 11.73
C VAL A 172 4.18 6.99 10.70
N ASN A 173 5.37 6.64 11.14
CA ASN A 173 6.34 5.93 10.31
C ASN A 173 6.03 4.43 10.30
N TRP A 174 5.07 4.02 9.46
CA TRP A 174 4.58 2.65 9.42
C TRP A 174 5.67 1.64 9.10
N ALA A 175 6.57 1.93 8.16
CA ALA A 175 7.67 1.03 7.82
C ALA A 175 8.55 0.69 9.04
N LYS A 176 8.73 1.65 9.96
CA LYS A 176 9.45 1.41 11.23
C LYS A 176 8.54 0.78 12.28
N THR A 177 7.31 1.27 12.43
CA THR A 177 6.40 0.84 13.50
C THR A 177 6.10 -0.66 13.41
N ILE A 178 5.80 -1.18 12.22
CA ILE A 178 5.47 -2.59 12.02
C ILE A 178 6.65 -3.56 12.24
N THR A 179 7.86 -3.07 12.37
CA THR A 179 9.03 -3.91 12.73
C THR A 179 9.12 -4.20 14.23
N SER A 180 8.51 -3.34 15.06
CA SER A 180 8.51 -3.49 16.52
C SER A 180 7.17 -3.92 17.08
N ASP A 181 6.08 -3.48 16.45
CA ASP A 181 4.74 -3.66 16.97
C ASP A 181 3.81 -4.25 15.92
N SER A 182 3.01 -5.22 16.31
CA SER A 182 2.00 -5.85 15.44
C SER A 182 0.59 -5.27 15.62
N TYR A 183 0.35 -4.50 16.67
CA TYR A 183 -0.89 -3.79 16.95
C TYR A 183 -0.63 -2.59 17.86
N GLY A 184 -1.55 -1.65 17.91
CA GLY A 184 -1.40 -0.47 18.75
C GLY A 184 -2.57 0.51 18.63
N TYR A 185 -2.37 1.66 19.25
CA TYR A 185 -3.27 2.79 19.21
C TYR A 185 -2.51 4.04 18.75
N VAL A 186 -3.14 4.84 17.89
CA VAL A 186 -2.58 6.11 17.42
C VAL A 186 -3.59 7.22 17.67
N GLY A 187 -3.19 8.24 18.43
CA GLY A 187 -4.05 9.35 18.82
C GLY A 187 -3.81 9.78 20.26
N ASN A 188 -4.82 10.35 20.88
CA ASN A 188 -4.85 10.73 22.29
C ASN A 188 -6.10 10.14 22.97
N ALA A 189 -6.29 10.41 24.27
CA ALA A 189 -7.40 9.88 25.05
C ALA A 189 -8.79 10.17 24.46
N ASN A 190 -8.94 11.28 23.70
CA ASN A 190 -10.23 11.75 23.20
C ASN A 190 -10.45 11.47 21.70
N ALA A 191 -9.39 11.11 20.96
CA ALA A 191 -9.48 10.93 19.51
C ALA A 191 -8.38 10.02 19.01
N GLY A 192 -8.74 8.94 18.32
CA GLY A 192 -7.71 8.04 17.75
C GLY A 192 -8.24 6.78 17.12
N PHE A 193 -7.27 5.99 16.66
CA PHE A 193 -7.48 4.75 15.92
C PHE A 193 -6.77 3.59 16.61
N ALA A 194 -7.46 2.47 16.76
CA ALA A 194 -6.83 1.18 16.99
C ALA A 194 -6.35 0.60 15.66
N TRP A 195 -5.20 -0.04 15.65
CA TRP A 195 -4.62 -0.65 14.46
C TRP A 195 -3.96 -2.00 14.77
N MET A 196 -3.85 -2.85 13.72
CA MET A 196 -3.07 -4.08 13.74
C MET A 196 -2.50 -4.40 12.36
N VAL A 197 -1.40 -5.13 12.35
CA VAL A 197 -0.77 -5.64 11.12
C VAL A 197 -1.24 -7.06 10.86
N ARG A 198 -1.60 -7.32 9.62
CA ARG A 198 -1.80 -8.63 9.05
C ARG A 198 -0.89 -8.80 7.84
N TYR A 199 -0.16 -9.86 7.78
CA TYR A 199 0.62 -10.20 6.60
C TYR A 199 -0.24 -10.97 5.61
N PHE A 200 -0.30 -10.50 4.37
CA PHE A 200 -0.90 -11.21 3.23
C PHE A 200 0.26 -11.77 2.41
N ALA A 201 0.51 -13.07 2.55
CA ALA A 201 1.78 -13.69 2.24
C ALA A 201 2.94 -12.94 2.96
N ASP A 202 3.82 -12.29 2.21
CA ASP A 202 4.93 -11.48 2.74
C ASP A 202 4.62 -9.96 2.77
N GLN A 203 3.45 -9.54 2.25
CA GLN A 203 3.05 -8.14 2.19
C GLN A 203 2.37 -7.70 3.49
N PRO A 204 2.94 -6.78 4.28
CA PRO A 204 2.27 -6.24 5.45
C PRO A 204 1.11 -5.33 5.07
N MET A 205 -0.04 -5.54 5.69
CA MET A 205 -1.23 -4.72 5.60
C MET A 205 -1.60 -4.24 6.99
N ILE A 206 -1.84 -2.94 7.15
CA ILE A 206 -2.28 -2.34 8.39
C ILE A 206 -3.78 -2.15 8.30
N PHE A 207 -4.50 -2.74 9.25
CA PHE A 207 -5.91 -2.56 9.46
C PHE A 207 -6.09 -1.57 10.60
N ALA A 208 -6.93 -0.57 10.41
CA ALA A 208 -7.21 0.40 11.46
C ALA A 208 -8.71 0.72 11.53
N THR A 209 -9.17 1.10 12.71
CA THR A 209 -10.53 1.55 12.92
C THR A 209 -10.57 2.69 13.92
N HIS A 210 -11.50 3.59 13.68
CA HIS A 210 -11.79 4.70 14.59
C HIS A 210 -12.35 4.19 15.92
N VAL A 211 -11.85 4.75 17.03
CA VAL A 211 -12.25 4.41 18.41
C VAL A 211 -12.95 5.56 19.07
N ALA A 212 -12.42 6.76 18.94
CA ALA A 212 -12.92 7.96 19.58
C ALA A 212 -12.58 9.24 18.80
N GLY A 213 -13.33 10.32 19.04
CA GLY A 213 -13.15 11.64 18.44
C GLY A 213 -13.82 11.78 17.07
N ASP A 214 -13.67 12.98 16.49
CA ASP A 214 -14.19 13.31 15.18
C ASP A 214 -13.04 13.64 14.24
N PHE A 215 -13.09 13.07 13.05
CA PHE A 215 -12.11 13.30 11.99
C PHE A 215 -12.81 13.73 10.71
N PRO A 216 -12.17 14.58 9.87
CA PRO A 216 -12.73 14.98 8.60
C PRO A 216 -13.10 13.78 7.73
N LEU A 217 -14.25 13.89 7.08
CA LEU A 217 -14.70 12.90 6.11
C LEU A 217 -13.92 13.09 4.80
N GLY A 218 -13.43 11.98 4.26
CA GLY A 218 -12.73 11.92 2.99
C GLY A 218 -13.63 11.53 1.82
N GLN A 219 -13.05 11.56 0.63
CA GLN A 219 -13.70 11.13 -0.60
C GLN A 219 -13.34 9.69 -1.01
N GLY A 220 -12.90 8.85 -0.05
CA GLY A 220 -12.48 7.48 -0.31
C GLY A 220 -11.19 7.40 -1.13
N PHE A 221 -10.23 8.28 -0.87
CA PHE A 221 -8.93 8.27 -1.55
C PHE A 221 -8.23 6.93 -1.36
N VAL A 222 -7.65 6.43 -2.45
CA VAL A 222 -6.75 5.27 -2.46
C VAL A 222 -5.52 5.62 -3.31
N GLY A 223 -4.35 5.15 -2.92
CA GLY A 223 -3.10 5.41 -3.61
C GLY A 223 -1.94 5.67 -2.66
N GLN A 224 -0.79 6.05 -3.21
CA GLN A 224 0.38 6.37 -2.42
C GLN A 224 0.15 7.60 -1.56
N PHE A 225 0.62 7.55 -0.33
CA PHE A 225 0.72 8.72 0.53
C PHE A 225 2.20 9.01 0.81
N HIS A 226 2.55 10.27 0.63
CA HIS A 226 3.88 10.75 0.98
C HIS A 226 3.82 11.29 2.39
N LYS A 227 4.75 10.85 3.23
CA LYS A 227 4.95 11.47 4.55
C LYS A 227 5.28 12.94 4.32
N THR A 228 4.38 13.82 4.71
CA THR A 228 4.69 15.25 4.75
C THR A 228 5.77 15.42 5.81
N GLU A 229 7.02 15.70 5.41
CA GLU A 229 8.02 16.14 6.37
C GLU A 229 7.45 17.35 7.11
N PRO A 230 7.52 17.39 8.45
CA PRO A 230 7.07 18.57 9.19
C PRO A 230 7.81 19.76 8.61
N ALA A 231 7.06 20.75 8.14
CA ALA A 231 7.62 21.97 7.61
C ALA A 231 8.66 22.49 8.61
N LYS A 232 9.91 22.57 8.17
CA LYS A 232 10.97 23.19 8.95
C LYS A 232 10.47 24.59 9.26
N GLN A 233 10.13 24.84 10.52
CA GLN A 233 9.74 26.19 10.95
C GLN A 233 10.83 27.13 10.45
N ALA A 234 10.48 27.95 9.49
CA ALA A 234 11.34 29.06 9.06
C ALA A 234 11.58 29.91 10.29
N ALA A 235 12.84 29.97 10.72
CA ALA A 235 13.24 30.89 11.74
C ALA A 235 12.82 32.30 11.29
N PRO A 236 12.31 33.17 12.19
CA PRO A 236 11.94 34.52 11.81
C PRO A 236 13.19 35.24 11.32
N GLU A 237 13.15 35.70 10.06
CA GLU A 237 14.12 36.62 9.50
C GLU A 237 14.11 37.88 10.36
N GLN A 238 15.19 38.10 11.08
CA GLN A 238 15.46 39.38 11.73
C GLN A 238 15.68 40.44 10.64
N GLU A 239 14.75 41.33 10.58
CA GLU A 239 14.79 42.60 9.87
C GLU A 239 16.02 43.41 10.31
N ALA A 240 17.03 43.48 9.47
CA ALA A 240 18.11 44.44 9.61
C ALA A 240 17.89 45.55 8.59
N ALA A 241 17.46 46.69 9.11
CA ALA A 241 17.29 47.93 8.39
C ALA A 241 18.64 48.60 8.06
N HIS A 242 18.64 49.37 6.96
CA HIS A 242 19.50 50.50 6.54
C HIS A 242 20.82 50.21 5.82
N ALA A 243 20.89 50.52 4.56
CA ALA A 243 21.29 51.81 3.99
C ALA A 243 21.41 51.71 2.45
N SER A 244 20.76 52.61 1.75
CA SER A 244 21.05 53.06 0.37
C SER A 244 21.97 54.28 0.44
N PRO A 245 22.46 54.88 -0.68
CA PRO A 245 22.70 54.40 -2.04
C PRO A 245 24.07 54.83 -2.58
N GLU A 246 24.54 54.31 -3.70
CA GLU A 246 25.28 55.06 -4.72
C GLU A 246 25.40 54.29 -6.02
N GLN A 247 24.90 54.89 -7.10
CA GLN A 247 25.20 54.63 -8.51
C GLN A 247 26.29 55.61 -8.95
N PRO A 248 26.87 55.65 -10.19
CA PRO A 248 26.84 54.67 -11.31
C PRO A 248 28.22 54.49 -11.99
N SER A 249 28.38 53.58 -12.90
CA SER A 249 29.02 53.77 -14.22
C SER A 249 29.08 52.49 -15.05
N GLN A 250 28.42 52.56 -16.21
CA GLN A 250 28.80 51.85 -17.46
C GLN A 250 29.92 52.61 -18.15
N PRO A 251 30.58 52.19 -19.28
CA PRO A 251 30.14 51.19 -20.27
C PRO A 251 31.28 50.32 -20.92
N GLU A 252 30.91 49.73 -22.04
CA GLU A 252 31.63 49.21 -23.21
C GLU A 252 31.91 47.71 -23.19
N ALA A 253 31.28 46.93 -24.02
CA ALA A 253 31.24 46.67 -25.48
C ALA A 253 32.52 46.06 -26.03
N GLU A 254 32.42 44.86 -26.57
CA GLU A 254 32.91 44.38 -27.89
C GLU A 254 32.75 42.87 -27.95
N GLU A 255 31.87 42.41 -28.77
CA GLU A 255 32.08 41.82 -30.12
C GLU A 255 32.85 40.51 -30.17
N GLY A 256 32.13 39.51 -30.60
CA GLY A 256 32.59 38.86 -31.82
C GLY A 256 32.83 37.38 -31.78
N TYR A 257 32.03 36.73 -32.55
CA TYR A 257 32.32 35.56 -33.41
C TYR A 257 31.73 34.19 -33.04
N SER A 258 30.69 33.88 -33.75
CA SER A 258 30.30 32.52 -34.23
C SER A 258 31.13 32.20 -35.50
N PRO A 259 31.36 30.98 -35.94
CA PRO A 259 30.33 30.12 -36.46
C PRO A 259 30.50 28.60 -36.26
N ASP A 260 29.40 27.89 -36.39
CA ASP A 260 29.08 26.56 -36.90
C ASP A 260 29.95 26.14 -38.12
N PRO A 261 29.97 24.92 -38.69
CA PRO A 261 29.08 23.76 -38.54
C PRO A 261 29.73 22.36 -38.74
N PHE A 262 28.91 21.33 -38.56
CA PHE A 262 28.95 19.99 -39.21
C PHE A 262 30.28 19.33 -39.62
N ARG A 263 30.51 18.08 -39.16
CA ARG A 263 30.84 16.97 -40.04
C ARG A 263 30.52 15.59 -39.47
N TYR A 264 29.70 14.92 -40.24
CA TYR A 264 29.57 13.46 -40.33
C TYR A 264 30.95 12.81 -40.67
N THR A 265 31.24 11.58 -40.16
CA THR A 265 31.44 10.40 -40.97
C THR A 265 31.87 9.19 -40.15
N ARG A 266 31.21 8.12 -40.46
CA ARG A 266 31.41 6.67 -40.46
C ARG A 266 31.30 5.94 -39.13
#